data_eb77ec5bdd5996a672b81ef54ecd03ee
#
_entry.id   eb77ec5bdd5996a672b81ef54ecd03ee
#
_cell.length_a   1.000
_cell.length_b   1.000
_cell.length_c   1.000
_cell.angle_alpha   90.00
_cell.angle_beta   90.00
_cell.angle_gamma   90.00
#
_symmetry.space_group_name_H-M   'P 1'
#
loop_
_entity.id
_entity.type
_entity.pdbx_description
1 polymer ?
#
loop_
_entity_poly.entity_id
_entity_poly.type
_entity_poly.pdbx_seq_one_letter_code
_entity_poly.pdbx_strand_id
1 'polypeptide(L)'
;MADKLWRTCRLMINGLAHKVQYNQETIDSLFLPFLRRMTNLQQKKGQRFLVYLAAPPGTGKSTLALLLEKLSQMGDGIEQIQAVGLDGFHYHSDYIASHSVERDGKKIPMAMVKGCPETFDVDRLKEKLQAVKTEDVRWPVYDRRRHDVVEEVVTVRRNIILLEGNWLLLRDAGWEDIYSFADYTLFITAHAGDLKDRLIQRKIRGGMTQREAESFYERSDKLNVERVLRQSWLAQETWRLLPDGDYVLQADAPKPVQMVNRSSLWKKPDVRRSEDDIMIDRIQQQLAAYHAQGKDDYAEGYSEGMAAARRDILRNLYNSGRMSSKELLSTFELAPEDLADILMRDKA
;
A
#
# COMPACT_ATOMS: atom_id res chain seq x y z
N MET A 1 -16.23 27.93 -16.29
CA MET A 1 -15.08 27.01 -16.19
C MET A 1 -14.94 26.36 -17.56
N ALA A 2 -13.74 26.38 -18.16
CA ALA A 2 -13.54 25.68 -19.43
C ALA A 2 -13.78 24.19 -19.21
N ASP A 3 -14.43 23.53 -20.16
CA ASP A 3 -14.68 22.09 -20.09
C ASP A 3 -13.35 21.35 -20.12
N LYS A 4 -13.08 20.52 -19.11
CA LYS A 4 -11.87 19.71 -19.03
C LYS A 4 -11.85 18.65 -20.13
N LEU A 5 -10.76 18.58 -20.89
CA LEU A 5 -10.58 17.56 -21.92
C LEU A 5 -9.96 16.29 -21.31
N TRP A 6 -10.81 15.31 -20.98
CA TRP A 6 -10.39 14.04 -20.41
C TRP A 6 -9.89 13.07 -21.47
N ARG A 7 -8.66 12.61 -21.31
CA ARG A 7 -8.05 11.54 -22.13
C ARG A 7 -8.14 10.20 -21.42
N THR A 8 -8.60 9.20 -22.15
CA THR A 8 -8.66 7.83 -21.63
C THR A 8 -7.39 7.06 -21.95
N CYS A 9 -6.81 6.45 -20.95
CA CYS A 9 -5.65 5.57 -21.05
C CYS A 9 -5.96 4.19 -20.46
N ARG A 10 -5.43 3.12 -21.08
CA ARG A 10 -5.45 1.77 -20.51
C ARG A 10 -4.10 1.49 -19.88
N LEU A 11 -4.11 1.13 -18.61
CA LEU A 11 -2.93 0.79 -17.83
C LEU A 11 -3.10 -0.59 -17.22
N MET A 12 -2.00 -1.35 -17.14
CA MET A 12 -1.95 -2.62 -16.42
C MET A 12 -1.49 -2.35 -14.99
N ILE A 13 -2.37 -2.56 -14.02
CA ILE A 13 -2.08 -2.31 -12.59
C ILE A 13 -2.19 -3.65 -11.86
N ASN A 14 -1.08 -4.18 -11.35
CA ASN A 14 -1.04 -5.46 -10.63
C ASN A 14 -1.73 -6.60 -11.41
N GLY A 15 -1.45 -6.68 -12.72
CA GLY A 15 -1.98 -7.71 -13.61
C GLY A 15 -3.42 -7.50 -14.09
N LEU A 16 -4.07 -6.39 -13.72
CA LEU A 16 -5.44 -6.04 -14.15
C LEU A 16 -5.43 -4.83 -15.07
N ALA A 17 -6.19 -4.89 -16.17
CA ALA A 17 -6.36 -3.77 -17.09
C ALA A 17 -7.34 -2.75 -16.50
N HIS A 18 -6.87 -1.53 -16.29
CA HIS A 18 -7.67 -0.41 -15.82
C HIS A 18 -7.82 0.65 -16.91
N LYS A 19 -9.07 1.13 -17.07
CA LYS A 19 -9.38 2.30 -17.88
C LYS A 19 -9.36 3.52 -16.97
N VAL A 20 -8.42 4.44 -17.22
CA VAL A 20 -8.23 5.64 -16.41
C VAL A 20 -8.37 6.89 -17.28
N GLN A 21 -8.74 8.00 -16.67
CA GLN A 21 -8.92 9.27 -17.36
C GLN A 21 -8.05 10.34 -16.70
N TYR A 22 -7.42 11.18 -17.52
CA TYR A 22 -6.63 12.33 -17.10
C TYR A 22 -6.95 13.53 -17.95
N ASN A 23 -6.94 14.71 -17.34
CA ASN A 23 -7.14 15.96 -18.03
C ASN A 23 -5.92 16.28 -18.93
N GLN A 24 -6.15 16.61 -20.20
CA GLN A 24 -5.09 16.94 -21.14
C GLN A 24 -4.26 18.15 -20.67
N GLU A 25 -4.92 19.19 -20.14
CA GLU A 25 -4.24 20.36 -19.62
C GLU A 25 -3.29 20.00 -18.49
N THR A 26 -3.67 19.11 -17.59
CA THR A 26 -2.82 18.64 -16.50
C THR A 26 -1.64 17.81 -17.02
N ILE A 27 -1.84 17.01 -18.07
CA ILE A 27 -0.74 16.32 -18.74
C ILE A 27 0.27 17.33 -19.26
N ASP A 28 -0.18 18.36 -19.97
CA ASP A 28 0.68 19.32 -20.65
C ASP A 28 1.35 20.32 -19.69
N SER A 29 0.63 20.77 -18.66
CA SER A 29 1.09 21.81 -17.74
C SER A 29 1.76 21.30 -16.45
N LEU A 30 1.51 20.05 -16.05
CA LEU A 30 2.04 19.49 -14.81
C LEU A 30 2.89 18.25 -15.05
N PHE A 31 2.37 17.20 -15.72
CA PHE A 31 3.05 15.92 -15.83
C PHE A 31 4.27 15.97 -16.78
N LEU A 32 4.12 16.52 -17.97
CA LEU A 32 5.24 16.63 -18.91
C LEU A 32 6.34 17.58 -18.42
N PRO A 33 6.04 18.75 -17.84
CA PRO A 33 7.05 19.59 -17.19
C PRO A 33 7.78 18.90 -16.03
N PHE A 34 7.07 18.12 -15.22
CA PHE A 34 7.68 17.30 -14.18
C PHE A 34 8.67 16.28 -14.77
N LEU A 35 8.27 15.52 -15.79
CA LEU A 35 9.12 14.52 -16.44
C LEU A 35 10.39 15.14 -17.06
N ARG A 36 10.25 16.30 -17.74
CA ARG A 36 11.41 17.06 -18.27
C ARG A 36 12.34 17.51 -17.15
N ARG A 37 11.79 17.95 -16.02
CA ARG A 37 12.60 18.35 -14.86
C ARG A 37 13.36 17.16 -14.28
N MET A 38 12.72 15.99 -14.13
CA MET A 38 13.40 14.77 -13.66
C MET A 38 14.51 14.35 -14.62
N THR A 39 14.28 14.43 -15.93
CA THR A 39 15.31 14.19 -16.96
C THR A 39 16.52 15.11 -16.78
N ASN A 40 16.29 16.41 -16.64
CA ASN A 40 17.38 17.38 -16.46
C ASN A 40 18.16 17.14 -15.16
N LEU A 41 17.48 16.79 -14.08
CA LEU A 41 18.12 16.48 -12.79
C LEU A 41 18.96 15.21 -12.88
N GLN A 42 18.45 14.16 -13.51
CA GLN A 42 19.17 12.92 -13.73
C GLN A 42 20.44 13.15 -14.60
N GLN A 43 20.32 13.89 -15.70
CA GLN A 43 21.45 14.23 -16.56
C GLN A 43 22.54 15.01 -15.81
N LYS A 44 22.15 15.97 -14.98
CA LYS A 44 23.09 16.72 -14.12
C LYS A 44 23.79 15.84 -13.09
N LYS A 45 23.09 14.87 -12.54
CA LYS A 45 23.65 13.90 -11.60
C LYS A 45 24.61 12.92 -12.29
N GLY A 46 24.35 12.56 -13.55
CA GLY A 46 25.14 11.60 -14.32
C GLY A 46 25.09 10.16 -13.81
N GLN A 47 24.16 9.85 -12.91
CA GLN A 47 23.97 8.55 -12.29
C GLN A 47 22.47 8.23 -12.23
N ARG A 48 22.12 7.00 -11.79
CA ARG A 48 20.73 6.61 -11.57
C ARG A 48 20.04 7.56 -10.60
N PHE A 49 18.81 7.93 -10.90
CA PHE A 49 18.05 8.97 -10.20
C PHE A 49 16.76 8.36 -9.63
N LEU A 50 16.63 8.39 -8.32
CA LEU A 50 15.52 7.77 -7.62
C LEU A 50 14.50 8.83 -7.18
N VAL A 51 13.29 8.74 -7.72
CA VAL A 51 12.16 9.63 -7.42
C VAL A 51 11.16 8.88 -6.56
N TYR A 52 10.76 9.45 -5.42
CA TYR A 52 9.67 8.93 -4.63
C TYR A 52 8.35 9.60 -4.99
N LEU A 53 7.33 8.79 -5.20
CA LEU A 53 5.93 9.22 -5.28
C LEU A 53 5.20 8.68 -4.04
N ALA A 54 5.16 9.49 -3.00
CA ALA A 54 4.49 9.16 -1.75
C ALA A 54 3.08 9.75 -1.72
N ALA A 55 2.14 9.00 -1.16
CA ALA A 55 0.76 9.45 -1.05
C ALA A 55 -0.05 8.57 -0.09
N PRO A 56 -1.11 9.09 0.53
CA PRO A 56 -2.04 8.26 1.29
C PRO A 56 -2.77 7.24 0.39
N PRO A 57 -3.31 6.16 0.97
CA PRO A 57 -4.17 5.23 0.24
C PRO A 57 -5.35 5.96 -0.41
N GLY A 58 -5.78 5.49 -1.58
CA GLY A 58 -6.94 6.06 -2.29
C GLY A 58 -6.64 7.20 -3.27
N THR A 59 -5.43 7.76 -3.29
CA THR A 59 -5.03 8.85 -4.19
C THR A 59 -4.83 8.44 -5.65
N GLY A 60 -4.68 7.14 -5.93
CA GLY A 60 -4.37 6.65 -7.29
C GLY A 60 -2.89 6.71 -7.66
N LYS A 61 -1.98 6.79 -6.66
CA LYS A 61 -0.52 6.89 -6.88
C LYS A 61 0.06 5.84 -7.84
N SER A 62 -0.32 4.56 -7.70
CA SER A 62 0.17 3.49 -8.59
C SER A 62 -0.27 3.71 -10.04
N THR A 63 -1.51 4.17 -10.23
CA THR A 63 -2.05 4.52 -11.55
C THR A 63 -1.31 5.73 -12.14
N LEU A 64 -1.05 6.75 -11.32
CA LEU A 64 -0.28 7.94 -11.73
C LEU A 64 1.16 7.58 -12.07
N ALA A 65 1.83 6.74 -11.28
CA ALA A 65 3.20 6.30 -11.56
C ALA A 65 3.30 5.61 -12.93
N LEU A 66 2.39 4.70 -13.24
CA LEU A 66 2.34 4.02 -14.55
C LEU A 66 1.97 4.99 -15.69
N LEU A 67 1.13 6.00 -15.45
CA LEU A 67 0.87 7.03 -16.44
C LEU A 67 2.14 7.84 -16.74
N LEU A 68 2.86 8.29 -15.70
CA LEU A 68 4.10 9.05 -15.85
C LEU A 68 5.17 8.23 -16.59
N GLU A 69 5.27 6.93 -16.28
CA GLU A 69 6.13 6.00 -17.04
C GLU A 69 5.73 5.99 -18.52
N LYS A 70 4.45 5.80 -18.83
CA LYS A 70 3.96 5.77 -20.21
C LYS A 70 4.17 7.09 -20.93
N LEU A 71 3.94 8.23 -20.29
CA LEU A 71 4.17 9.55 -20.86
C LEU A 71 5.66 9.79 -21.14
N SER A 72 6.57 9.29 -20.29
CA SER A 72 8.01 9.40 -20.51
C SER A 72 8.49 8.63 -21.74
N GLN A 73 7.78 7.56 -22.13
CA GLN A 73 8.09 6.78 -23.33
C GLN A 73 7.63 7.44 -24.63
N MET A 74 6.71 8.39 -24.54
CA MET A 74 6.09 9.07 -25.69
C MET A 74 6.62 10.50 -25.90
N GLY A 75 7.28 11.09 -24.92
CA GLY A 75 7.71 12.48 -24.95
C GLY A 75 9.11 12.64 -25.54
N ASP A 76 9.26 13.49 -26.55
CA ASP A 76 10.57 13.84 -27.10
C ASP A 76 11.44 14.56 -26.07
N GLY A 77 12.71 14.14 -25.96
CA GLY A 77 13.67 14.71 -25.02
C GLY A 77 13.40 14.41 -23.55
N ILE A 78 12.54 13.43 -23.27
CA ILE A 78 12.27 12.93 -21.93
C ILE A 78 12.95 11.56 -21.74
N GLU A 79 13.79 11.44 -20.70
CA GLU A 79 14.38 10.17 -20.30
C GLU A 79 13.28 9.23 -19.81
N GLN A 80 13.31 7.97 -20.29
CA GLN A 80 12.30 6.99 -19.90
C GLN A 80 12.44 6.64 -18.44
N ILE A 81 11.36 6.84 -17.68
CA ILE A 81 11.28 6.41 -16.28
C ILE A 81 10.80 4.97 -16.18
N GLN A 82 11.08 4.33 -15.05
CA GLN A 82 10.55 3.02 -14.70
C GLN A 82 9.81 3.12 -13.36
N ALA A 83 8.50 2.84 -13.38
CA ALA A 83 7.69 2.83 -12.18
C ALA A 83 7.79 1.48 -11.47
N VAL A 84 8.01 1.52 -10.16
CA VAL A 84 8.03 0.35 -9.27
C VAL A 84 7.28 0.64 -7.99
N GLY A 85 6.70 -0.37 -7.37
CA GLY A 85 5.87 -0.23 -6.17
C GLY A 85 6.58 -0.67 -4.88
N LEU A 86 6.24 -0.01 -3.79
CA LEU A 86 6.63 -0.38 -2.44
C LEU A 86 5.95 -1.69 -1.98
N ASP A 87 4.74 -1.97 -2.49
CA ASP A 87 3.90 -3.09 -2.01
C ASP A 87 4.60 -4.47 -2.14
N GLY A 88 5.60 -4.61 -3.03
CA GLY A 88 6.42 -5.82 -3.13
C GLY A 88 7.31 -6.09 -1.91
N PHE A 89 7.40 -5.16 -0.97
CA PHE A 89 8.15 -5.32 0.28
C PHE A 89 7.26 -5.60 1.50
N HIS A 90 5.99 -5.94 1.30
CA HIS A 90 5.25 -6.58 2.38
C HIS A 90 5.96 -7.87 2.81
N TYR A 91 5.85 -8.23 4.08
CA TYR A 91 6.17 -9.58 4.49
C TYR A 91 5.28 -10.58 3.74
N HIS A 92 5.76 -11.79 3.49
CA HIS A 92 4.96 -12.87 2.91
C HIS A 92 3.75 -13.19 3.78
N SER A 93 2.72 -13.75 3.15
CA SER A 93 1.42 -13.99 3.80
C SER A 93 1.52 -14.91 5.02
N ASP A 94 2.41 -15.90 5.01
CA ASP A 94 2.71 -16.79 6.13
C ASP A 94 3.34 -16.04 7.33
N TYR A 95 4.25 -15.12 7.06
CA TYR A 95 4.81 -14.25 8.10
C TYR A 95 3.76 -13.33 8.71
N ILE A 96 3.01 -12.59 7.85
CA ILE A 96 1.94 -11.68 8.30
C ILE A 96 0.93 -12.40 9.15
N ALA A 97 0.65 -13.59 8.77
CA ALA A 97 -0.30 -14.43 9.39
C ALA A 97 0.18 -14.96 10.77
N SER A 98 1.49 -15.21 11.02
CA SER A 98 2.05 -15.73 12.26
C SER A 98 2.54 -14.65 13.25
N HIS A 99 2.51 -13.38 12.86
CA HIS A 99 3.07 -12.29 13.67
C HIS A 99 2.02 -11.27 14.09
N SER A 100 2.35 -10.55 15.17
CA SER A 100 1.53 -9.47 15.70
C SER A 100 2.33 -8.18 15.78
N VAL A 101 1.65 -7.04 15.68
CA VAL A 101 2.19 -5.71 15.99
C VAL A 101 1.71 -5.27 17.36
N GLU A 102 2.52 -4.48 18.05
CA GLU A 102 2.12 -3.86 19.30
C GLU A 102 1.66 -2.42 19.05
N ARG A 103 0.44 -2.11 19.51
CA ARG A 103 -0.11 -0.74 19.48
C ARG A 103 -0.81 -0.46 20.81
N ASP A 104 -0.45 0.61 21.46
CA ASP A 104 -1.03 1.05 22.75
C ASP A 104 -1.00 -0.07 23.81
N GLY A 105 0.11 -0.84 23.86
CA GLY A 105 0.27 -1.96 24.78
C GLY A 105 -0.57 -3.21 24.44
N LYS A 106 -1.21 -3.25 23.25
CA LYS A 106 -2.01 -4.39 22.79
C LYS A 106 -1.33 -5.06 21.61
N LYS A 107 -1.26 -6.39 21.65
CA LYS A 107 -0.86 -7.21 20.50
C LYS A 107 -2.02 -7.34 19.52
N ILE A 108 -1.81 -6.89 18.28
CA ILE A 108 -2.78 -6.95 17.19
C ILE A 108 -2.19 -7.87 16.10
N PRO A 109 -2.88 -8.93 15.65
CA PRO A 109 -2.42 -9.75 14.54
C PRO A 109 -2.10 -8.91 13.31
N MET A 110 -0.92 -9.11 12.69
CA MET A 110 -0.51 -8.35 11.49
C MET A 110 -1.53 -8.46 10.36
N ALA A 111 -2.19 -9.61 10.23
CA ALA A 111 -3.24 -9.85 9.24
C ALA A 111 -4.41 -8.86 9.35
N MET A 112 -4.72 -8.37 10.55
CA MET A 112 -5.81 -7.39 10.77
C MET A 112 -5.42 -5.97 10.34
N VAL A 113 -4.12 -5.68 10.26
CA VAL A 113 -3.56 -4.36 9.95
C VAL A 113 -2.68 -4.39 8.70
N LYS A 114 -2.87 -5.39 7.83
CA LYS A 114 -2.12 -5.51 6.58
C LYS A 114 -2.19 -4.21 5.78
N GLY A 115 -1.02 -3.73 5.35
CA GLY A 115 -0.87 -2.44 4.67
C GLY A 115 -0.43 -1.30 5.58
N CYS A 116 -0.34 -1.52 6.91
CA CYS A 116 0.33 -0.58 7.81
C CYS A 116 1.87 -0.73 7.72
N PRO A 117 2.66 0.27 8.15
CA PRO A 117 4.11 0.27 8.00
C PRO A 117 4.79 -0.97 8.59
N GLU A 118 4.27 -1.47 9.69
CA GLU A 118 4.82 -2.62 10.44
C GLU A 118 4.69 -3.95 9.68
N THR A 119 3.93 -3.98 8.58
CA THR A 119 3.75 -5.17 7.73
C THR A 119 4.70 -5.23 6.53
N PHE A 120 5.72 -4.37 6.53
CA PHE A 120 6.73 -4.29 5.48
C PHE A 120 8.10 -4.71 5.99
N ASP A 121 8.85 -5.41 5.16
CA ASP A 121 10.28 -5.71 5.35
C ASP A 121 11.11 -4.50 4.93
N VAL A 122 11.30 -3.58 5.87
CA VAL A 122 12.01 -2.32 5.63
C VAL A 122 13.52 -2.54 5.44
N ASP A 123 14.09 -3.54 6.10
CA ASP A 123 15.52 -3.86 5.95
C ASP A 123 15.79 -4.32 4.52
N ARG A 124 14.98 -5.21 4.00
CA ARG A 124 15.05 -5.66 2.61
C ARG A 124 14.81 -4.54 1.61
N LEU A 125 13.88 -3.62 1.91
CA LEU A 125 13.68 -2.41 1.10
C LEU A 125 14.96 -1.57 1.07
N LYS A 126 15.60 -1.32 2.20
CA LYS A 126 16.85 -0.55 2.31
C LYS A 126 17.97 -1.19 1.48
N GLU A 127 18.13 -2.51 1.55
CA GLU A 127 19.10 -3.24 0.72
C GLU A 127 18.88 -3.04 -0.76
N LYS A 128 17.63 -3.18 -1.24
CA LYS A 128 17.29 -2.95 -2.65
C LYS A 128 17.44 -1.49 -3.08
N LEU A 129 17.10 -0.53 -2.19
CA LEU A 129 17.30 0.90 -2.46
C LEU A 129 18.78 1.27 -2.56
N GLN A 130 19.65 0.63 -1.80
CA GLN A 130 21.10 0.82 -1.91
C GLN A 130 21.62 0.24 -3.24
N ALA A 131 21.27 -1.00 -3.55
CA ALA A 131 21.72 -1.71 -4.75
C ALA A 131 21.24 -1.00 -6.03
N VAL A 132 19.99 -0.57 -6.08
CA VAL A 132 19.40 0.05 -7.28
C VAL A 132 20.06 1.35 -7.71
N LYS A 133 20.86 1.99 -6.85
CA LYS A 133 21.61 3.21 -7.20
C LYS A 133 22.75 2.95 -8.18
N THR A 134 23.34 1.76 -8.13
CA THR A 134 24.57 1.43 -8.86
C THR A 134 24.43 0.25 -9.83
N GLU A 135 23.45 -0.63 -9.63
CA GLU A 135 23.29 -1.84 -10.41
C GLU A 135 21.84 -2.14 -10.77
N ASP A 136 21.64 -3.00 -11.76
CA ASP A 136 20.32 -3.51 -12.11
C ASP A 136 19.88 -4.51 -11.05
N VAL A 137 18.65 -4.34 -10.55
CA VAL A 137 18.10 -5.19 -9.49
C VAL A 137 16.82 -5.88 -9.93
N ARG A 138 16.57 -7.03 -9.34
CA ARG A 138 15.29 -7.72 -9.45
C ARG A 138 14.38 -7.18 -8.34
N TRP A 139 13.22 -6.63 -8.74
CA TRP A 139 12.27 -5.97 -7.83
C TRP A 139 11.09 -6.88 -7.54
N PRO A 140 10.68 -7.04 -6.28
CA PRO A 140 9.50 -7.83 -5.92
C PRO A 140 8.23 -7.05 -6.27
N VAL A 141 7.15 -7.77 -6.49
CA VAL A 141 5.82 -7.19 -6.70
C VAL A 141 4.79 -7.84 -5.79
N TYR A 142 3.78 -7.08 -5.37
CA TYR A 142 2.63 -7.66 -4.70
C TYR A 142 1.61 -8.13 -5.73
N ASP A 143 1.38 -9.44 -5.81
CA ASP A 143 0.38 -10.02 -6.68
C ASP A 143 -0.98 -10.04 -5.95
N ARG A 144 -1.93 -9.24 -6.44
CA ARG A 144 -3.27 -9.15 -5.84
C ARG A 144 -4.11 -10.40 -6.03
N ARG A 145 -3.81 -11.24 -7.02
CA ARG A 145 -4.50 -12.51 -7.25
C ARG A 145 -4.06 -13.57 -6.25
N ARG A 146 -2.76 -13.57 -5.94
CA ARG A 146 -2.17 -14.47 -4.93
C ARG A 146 -2.29 -13.94 -3.52
N HIS A 147 -2.64 -12.65 -3.35
CA HIS A 147 -2.60 -11.93 -2.08
C HIS A 147 -1.26 -12.01 -1.37
N ASP A 148 -0.17 -12.15 -2.12
CA ASP A 148 1.18 -12.31 -1.60
C ASP A 148 2.22 -11.61 -2.46
N VAL A 149 3.43 -11.50 -1.92
CA VAL A 149 4.61 -10.99 -2.62
C VAL A 149 5.11 -12.06 -3.59
N VAL A 150 5.48 -11.62 -4.79
CA VAL A 150 6.20 -12.43 -5.77
C VAL A 150 7.57 -11.81 -5.97
N GLU A 151 8.58 -12.64 -5.73
CA GLU A 151 9.96 -12.23 -5.77
C GLU A 151 10.47 -12.06 -7.21
N GLU A 152 11.42 -11.13 -7.36
CA GLU A 152 12.26 -11.01 -8.54
C GLU A 152 11.52 -10.92 -9.89
N VAL A 153 10.35 -10.29 -9.92
CA VAL A 153 9.49 -10.24 -11.09
C VAL A 153 9.96 -9.21 -12.11
N VAL A 154 10.36 -8.01 -11.65
CA VAL A 154 10.67 -6.86 -12.50
C VAL A 154 12.16 -6.56 -12.46
N THR A 155 12.83 -6.53 -13.62
CA THR A 155 14.21 -6.02 -13.69
C THR A 155 14.16 -4.49 -13.74
N VAL A 156 14.75 -3.84 -12.75
CA VAL A 156 14.88 -2.38 -12.67
C VAL A 156 16.23 -1.98 -13.25
N ARG A 157 16.20 -1.25 -14.39
CA ARG A 157 17.41 -0.93 -15.17
C ARG A 157 17.45 0.48 -15.77
N ARG A 158 16.35 1.25 -15.66
CA ARG A 158 16.30 2.61 -16.21
C ARG A 158 17.12 3.60 -15.35
N ASN A 159 17.51 4.69 -15.98
CA ASN A 159 18.26 5.76 -15.30
C ASN A 159 17.40 6.55 -14.32
N ILE A 160 16.09 6.66 -14.57
CA ILE A 160 15.15 7.28 -13.65
C ILE A 160 14.18 6.22 -13.15
N ILE A 161 14.13 6.04 -11.84
CA ILE A 161 13.25 5.10 -11.16
C ILE A 161 12.23 5.88 -10.35
N LEU A 162 10.95 5.62 -10.59
CA LEU A 162 9.83 6.20 -9.85
C LEU A 162 9.29 5.14 -8.89
N LEU A 163 9.70 5.19 -7.64
CA LEU A 163 9.18 4.32 -6.59
C LEU A 163 7.93 4.94 -5.98
N GLU A 164 6.80 4.23 -6.07
CA GLU A 164 5.55 4.66 -5.45
C GLU A 164 5.24 3.88 -4.18
N GLY A 165 4.69 4.55 -3.17
CA GLY A 165 4.27 3.91 -1.93
C GLY A 165 3.70 4.85 -0.90
N ASN A 166 2.95 4.30 0.05
CA ASN A 166 2.33 5.11 1.11
C ASN A 166 3.38 5.64 2.11
N TRP A 167 4.40 4.82 2.42
CA TRP A 167 5.27 5.00 3.57
C TRP A 167 6.65 5.57 3.24
N LEU A 168 6.92 5.90 1.98
CA LEU A 168 8.24 6.34 1.50
C LEU A 168 8.76 7.62 2.17
N LEU A 169 7.89 8.42 2.72
CA LEU A 169 8.23 9.65 3.46
C LEU A 169 7.87 9.55 4.95
N LEU A 170 7.57 8.37 5.48
CA LEU A 170 7.18 8.22 6.87
C LEU A 170 8.34 8.55 7.81
N ARG A 171 8.04 9.29 8.89
CA ARG A 171 9.02 9.71 9.91
C ARG A 171 9.15 8.76 11.10
N ASP A 172 8.34 7.70 11.12
CA ASP A 172 8.31 6.76 12.22
C ASP A 172 9.59 5.92 12.29
N ALA A 173 9.90 5.44 13.49
CA ALA A 173 11.07 4.61 13.75
C ALA A 173 11.17 3.42 12.78
N GLY A 174 12.35 3.24 12.22
CA GLY A 174 12.66 2.24 11.20
C GLY A 174 12.40 2.68 9.75
N TRP A 175 11.52 3.69 9.52
CA TRP A 175 11.21 4.24 8.21
C TRP A 175 11.89 5.58 7.94
N GLU A 176 12.34 6.30 8.97
CA GLU A 176 12.87 7.65 8.88
C GLU A 176 14.07 7.79 7.93
N ASP A 177 14.85 6.73 7.77
CA ASP A 177 16.01 6.70 6.89
C ASP A 177 15.65 6.52 5.40
N ILE A 178 14.46 5.98 5.11
CA ILE A 178 14.01 5.70 3.74
C ILE A 178 14.01 6.97 2.89
N TYR A 179 13.65 8.11 3.49
CA TYR A 179 13.68 9.41 2.82
C TYR A 179 15.05 9.72 2.20
N SER A 180 16.16 9.35 2.85
CA SER A 180 17.53 9.68 2.42
C SER A 180 17.99 8.98 1.14
N PHE A 181 17.30 7.94 0.71
CA PHE A 181 17.63 7.26 -0.54
C PHE A 181 17.12 8.00 -1.78
N ALA A 182 16.10 8.84 -1.65
CA ALA A 182 15.52 9.57 -2.77
C ALA A 182 16.42 10.74 -3.23
N ASP A 183 16.51 10.93 -4.53
CA ASP A 183 17.08 12.12 -5.15
C ASP A 183 16.04 13.23 -5.31
N TYR A 184 14.77 12.81 -5.45
CA TYR A 184 13.63 13.72 -5.55
C TYR A 184 12.39 13.11 -4.90
N THR A 185 11.57 13.96 -4.29
CA THR A 185 10.36 13.51 -3.60
C THR A 185 9.14 14.29 -4.08
N LEU A 186 8.11 13.56 -4.50
CA LEU A 186 6.80 14.06 -4.84
C LEU A 186 5.78 13.48 -3.85
N PHE A 187 4.96 14.33 -3.27
CA PHE A 187 3.86 13.94 -2.38
C PHE A 187 2.52 14.27 -3.02
N ILE A 188 1.59 13.32 -3.03
CA ILE A 188 0.20 13.59 -3.42
C ILE A 188 -0.63 13.73 -2.14
N THR A 189 -1.21 14.91 -1.97
CA THR A 189 -2.18 15.17 -0.90
C THR A 189 -3.61 15.15 -1.46
N ALA A 190 -4.57 14.92 -0.59
CA ALA A 190 -6.00 14.99 -0.91
C ALA A 190 -6.82 15.31 0.34
N HIS A 191 -8.04 15.75 0.16
CA HIS A 191 -8.96 15.92 1.26
C HIS A 191 -9.35 14.55 1.85
N ALA A 192 -9.32 14.42 3.17
CA ALA A 192 -9.54 13.13 3.84
C ALA A 192 -10.93 12.53 3.53
N GLY A 193 -11.95 13.37 3.36
CA GLY A 193 -13.29 12.93 2.96
C GLY A 193 -13.32 12.30 1.58
N ASP A 194 -12.64 12.92 0.60
CA ASP A 194 -12.56 12.37 -0.77
C ASP A 194 -11.84 11.01 -0.77
N LEU A 195 -10.80 10.85 0.06
CA LEU A 195 -10.09 9.58 0.21
C LEU A 195 -10.98 8.51 0.86
N LYS A 196 -11.79 8.88 1.86
CA LYS A 196 -12.76 7.96 2.48
C LYS A 196 -13.69 7.37 1.43
N ASP A 197 -14.35 8.22 0.64
CA ASP A 197 -15.29 7.77 -0.37
C ASP A 197 -14.64 6.89 -1.42
N ARG A 198 -13.46 7.26 -1.91
CA ARG A 198 -12.70 6.46 -2.88
C ARG A 198 -12.29 5.10 -2.33
N LEU A 199 -11.89 5.01 -1.06
CA LEU A 199 -11.47 3.76 -0.41
C LEU A 199 -12.67 2.85 -0.17
N ILE A 200 -13.79 3.38 0.33
CA ILE A 200 -15.04 2.62 0.50
C ILE A 200 -15.51 2.08 -0.85
N GLN A 201 -15.61 2.93 -1.88
CA GLN A 201 -16.02 2.53 -3.21
C GLN A 201 -15.09 1.48 -3.85
N ARG A 202 -13.79 1.54 -3.57
CA ARG A 202 -12.82 0.52 -4.01
C ARG A 202 -13.11 -0.84 -3.38
N LYS A 203 -13.46 -0.87 -2.09
CA LYS A 203 -13.80 -2.11 -1.37
C LYS A 203 -15.12 -2.71 -1.85
N ILE A 204 -16.13 -1.86 -2.10
CA ILE A 204 -17.42 -2.30 -2.65
C ILE A 204 -17.25 -2.92 -4.04
N ARG A 205 -16.45 -2.28 -4.91
CA ARG A 205 -16.10 -2.85 -6.23
C ARG A 205 -15.29 -4.17 -6.13
N GLY A 206 -14.63 -4.39 -5.00
CA GLY A 206 -13.95 -5.64 -4.65
C GLY A 206 -14.86 -6.68 -3.99
N GLY A 207 -16.18 -6.46 -3.94
CA GLY A 207 -17.17 -7.42 -3.45
C GLY A 207 -17.61 -7.23 -1.99
N MET A 208 -17.12 -6.21 -1.27
CA MET A 208 -17.62 -5.91 0.08
C MET A 208 -18.97 -5.21 0.03
N THR A 209 -19.83 -5.46 1.00
CA THR A 209 -21.01 -4.64 1.23
C THR A 209 -20.64 -3.23 1.69
N GLN A 210 -21.56 -2.27 1.57
CA GLN A 210 -21.36 -0.90 2.05
C GLN A 210 -20.91 -0.88 3.53
N ARG A 211 -21.61 -1.61 4.39
CA ARG A 211 -21.34 -1.68 5.84
C ARG A 211 -19.96 -2.26 6.15
N GLU A 212 -19.57 -3.31 5.46
CA GLU A 212 -18.24 -3.91 5.63
C GLU A 212 -17.13 -2.97 5.18
N ALA A 213 -17.32 -2.30 4.04
CA ALA A 213 -16.35 -1.35 3.50
C ALA A 213 -16.16 -0.15 4.43
N GLU A 214 -17.25 0.40 4.99
CA GLU A 214 -17.21 1.49 5.99
C GLU A 214 -16.52 1.04 7.28
N SER A 215 -16.89 -0.13 7.80
CA SER A 215 -16.25 -0.69 8.99
C SER A 215 -14.75 -0.93 8.76
N PHE A 216 -14.35 -1.44 7.59
CA PHE A 216 -12.94 -1.62 7.25
C PHE A 216 -12.21 -0.27 7.16
N TYR A 217 -12.84 0.74 6.56
CA TYR A 217 -12.26 2.07 6.48
C TYR A 217 -11.95 2.64 7.88
N GLU A 218 -12.91 2.63 8.80
CA GLU A 218 -12.70 3.17 10.15
C GLU A 218 -11.61 2.41 10.94
N ARG A 219 -11.51 1.09 10.78
CA ARG A 219 -10.53 0.26 11.51
C ARG A 219 -9.12 0.29 10.94
N SER A 220 -8.97 0.49 9.65
CA SER A 220 -7.67 0.32 8.97
C SER A 220 -7.32 1.49 8.05
N ASP A 221 -8.09 1.71 6.98
CA ASP A 221 -7.71 2.67 5.93
C ASP A 221 -7.58 4.10 6.47
N LYS A 222 -8.48 4.52 7.37
CA LYS A 222 -8.48 5.85 8.00
C LYS A 222 -7.19 6.11 8.77
N LEU A 223 -6.76 5.15 9.59
CA LEU A 223 -5.53 5.26 10.37
C LEU A 223 -4.31 5.42 9.46
N ASN A 224 -4.26 4.66 8.37
CA ASN A 224 -3.20 4.75 7.38
C ASN A 224 -3.22 6.10 6.64
N VAL A 225 -4.41 6.59 6.25
CA VAL A 225 -4.56 7.91 5.62
C VAL A 225 -4.06 9.01 6.55
N GLU A 226 -4.51 9.02 7.80
CA GLU A 226 -4.10 10.03 8.79
C GLU A 226 -2.61 9.98 9.08
N ARG A 227 -2.04 8.78 9.21
CA ARG A 227 -0.62 8.59 9.48
C ARG A 227 0.25 9.13 8.34
N VAL A 228 -0.10 8.83 7.08
CA VAL A 228 0.62 9.37 5.93
C VAL A 228 0.49 10.89 5.87
N LEU A 229 -0.71 11.44 6.03
CA LEU A 229 -0.91 12.89 5.94
C LEU A 229 -0.20 13.69 7.05
N ARG A 230 -0.07 13.13 8.25
CA ARG A 230 0.47 13.84 9.43
C ARG A 230 1.94 13.53 9.71
N GLN A 231 2.41 12.33 9.36
CA GLN A 231 3.72 11.82 9.78
C GLN A 231 4.71 11.65 8.62
N SER A 232 4.43 12.18 7.45
CA SER A 232 5.39 12.21 6.34
C SER A 232 6.36 13.39 6.45
N TRP A 233 7.61 13.15 6.02
CA TRP A 233 8.55 14.23 5.73
C TRP A 233 7.98 15.15 4.65
N LEU A 234 8.38 16.42 4.66
CA LEU A 234 8.03 17.35 3.58
C LEU A 234 8.68 16.90 2.27
N ALA A 235 7.92 16.95 1.18
CA ALA A 235 8.41 16.63 -0.15
C ALA A 235 8.92 17.90 -0.88
N GLN A 236 9.82 17.71 -1.84
CA GLN A 236 10.28 18.83 -2.69
C GLN A 236 9.15 19.38 -3.57
N GLU A 237 8.19 18.54 -3.91
CA GLU A 237 7.01 18.93 -4.66
C GLU A 237 5.76 18.25 -4.10
N THR A 238 4.65 18.99 -4.05
CA THR A 238 3.36 18.45 -3.60
C THR A 238 2.31 18.74 -4.64
N TRP A 239 1.58 17.71 -5.05
CA TRP A 239 0.38 17.83 -5.88
C TRP A 239 -0.84 17.53 -5.04
N ARG A 240 -1.93 18.22 -5.33
CA ARG A 240 -3.22 17.94 -4.70
C ARG A 240 -4.15 17.24 -5.69
N LEU A 241 -4.65 16.09 -5.28
CA LEU A 241 -5.74 15.40 -5.96
C LEU A 241 -7.05 16.13 -5.69
N LEU A 242 -7.77 16.46 -6.75
CA LEU A 242 -9.08 17.10 -6.70
C LEU A 242 -10.21 16.06 -6.63
N PRO A 243 -11.44 16.46 -6.20
CA PRO A 243 -12.59 15.55 -6.11
C PRO A 243 -12.94 14.87 -7.43
N ASP A 244 -12.75 15.57 -8.57
CA ASP A 244 -13.00 15.05 -9.91
C ASP A 244 -11.92 14.09 -10.43
N GLY A 245 -10.84 13.89 -9.65
CA GLY A 245 -9.74 12.99 -9.99
C GLY A 245 -8.57 13.64 -10.72
N ASP A 246 -8.63 14.94 -10.95
CA ASP A 246 -7.53 15.73 -11.53
C ASP A 246 -6.48 16.11 -10.49
N TYR A 247 -5.32 16.62 -10.95
CA TYR A 247 -4.21 17.01 -10.09
C TYR A 247 -3.82 18.45 -10.31
N VAL A 248 -3.44 19.15 -9.25
CA VAL A 248 -2.89 20.51 -9.32
C VAL A 248 -1.63 20.62 -8.48
N LEU A 249 -0.70 21.44 -8.94
CA LEU A 249 0.49 21.79 -8.15
C LEU A 249 0.07 22.59 -6.91
N GLN A 250 0.57 22.19 -5.76
CA GLN A 250 0.41 22.95 -4.51
C GLN A 250 1.68 23.79 -4.29
N ALA A 251 1.72 24.96 -4.91
CA ALA A 251 2.91 25.82 -4.94
C ALA A 251 3.32 26.38 -3.56
N ASP A 252 2.34 26.55 -2.66
CA ASP A 252 2.50 27.05 -1.30
C ASP A 252 2.78 25.94 -0.26
N ALA A 253 2.91 24.68 -0.71
CA ALA A 253 3.27 23.59 0.20
C ALA A 253 4.64 23.86 0.85
N PRO A 254 4.80 23.64 2.17
CA PRO A 254 6.08 23.79 2.84
C PRO A 254 7.11 22.82 2.23
N LYS A 255 8.33 23.32 2.01
CA LYS A 255 9.43 22.54 1.43
C LYS A 255 10.41 22.08 2.50
N PRO A 256 11.10 20.94 2.29
CA PRO A 256 12.08 20.44 3.24
C PRO A 256 13.25 21.44 3.39
N VAL A 257 13.62 21.70 4.63
CA VAL A 257 14.91 22.31 4.94
C VAL A 257 15.96 21.22 4.75
N GLN A 258 17.06 21.49 4.02
CA GLN A 258 18.10 20.51 3.76
C GLN A 258 18.56 19.84 5.05
N MET A 259 18.34 18.53 5.17
CA MET A 259 18.78 17.75 6.31
C MET A 259 20.22 17.32 6.13
N VAL A 260 21.05 17.64 7.09
CA VAL A 260 22.44 17.15 7.20
C VAL A 260 22.39 15.66 7.50
N ASN A 261 23.11 14.90 6.68
CA ASN A 261 23.25 13.46 6.71
C ASN A 261 23.65 12.94 8.12
N ARG A 262 22.78 12.17 8.78
CA ARG A 262 23.09 11.45 10.01
C ARG A 262 22.96 9.95 9.77
N SER A 263 23.97 9.37 9.15
CA SER A 263 24.15 7.91 9.12
C SER A 263 24.94 7.49 10.37
N SER A 264 24.27 6.94 11.35
CA SER A 264 24.79 5.96 12.30
C SER A 264 23.90 5.91 13.55
N LEU A 265 23.18 4.82 13.71
CA LEU A 265 22.77 4.24 14.99
C LEU A 265 21.51 3.35 14.81
N TRP A 266 21.73 2.10 14.44
CA TRP A 266 20.65 1.12 14.52
C TRP A 266 21.09 -0.19 15.16
N LYS A 267 20.36 -0.67 16.18
CA LYS A 267 20.48 -2.01 16.74
C LYS A 267 19.13 -2.74 16.61
N LYS A 268 19.18 -3.97 16.07
CA LYS A 268 18.04 -4.90 15.96
C LYS A 268 17.41 -5.20 17.31
N PRO A 269 16.05 -5.24 17.43
CA PRO A 269 15.40 -5.87 18.57
C PRO A 269 15.38 -7.41 18.41
N ASP A 270 15.65 -8.10 19.51
CA ASP A 270 15.66 -9.56 19.62
C ASP A 270 14.21 -10.08 19.81
N VAL A 271 13.67 -10.81 18.83
CA VAL A 271 12.29 -11.31 18.87
C VAL A 271 12.29 -12.79 19.28
N ARG A 272 11.90 -13.08 20.52
CA ARG A 272 11.63 -14.47 20.99
C ARG A 272 10.16 -14.83 20.72
N ARG A 273 9.94 -16.00 20.10
CA ARG A 273 8.60 -16.54 19.82
C ARG A 273 7.87 -16.92 21.12
N SER A 274 6.58 -16.60 21.23
CA SER A 274 5.68 -16.98 22.31
C SER A 274 4.81 -18.21 21.91
N GLU A 275 4.19 -18.87 22.90
CA GLU A 275 3.27 -19.99 22.62
C GLU A 275 2.06 -19.58 21.77
N ASP A 276 1.67 -18.31 21.82
CA ASP A 276 0.61 -17.75 20.97
C ASP A 276 1.03 -17.65 19.51
N ASP A 277 2.33 -17.44 19.23
CA ASP A 277 2.89 -17.41 17.87
C ASP A 277 2.77 -18.79 17.20
N ILE A 278 2.96 -19.87 17.98
CA ILE A 278 2.88 -21.27 17.50
C ILE A 278 1.44 -21.66 17.14
N MET A 279 0.44 -21.08 17.80
CA MET A 279 -0.94 -21.38 17.51
C MET A 279 -1.48 -20.60 16.33
N ILE A 280 -1.06 -19.38 16.17
CA ILE A 280 -1.31 -18.57 14.97
C ILE A 280 -0.78 -19.31 13.73
N ASP A 281 0.43 -19.88 13.77
CA ASP A 281 0.99 -20.74 12.71
C ASP A 281 0.05 -21.89 12.33
N ARG A 282 -0.56 -22.57 13.30
CA ARG A 282 -1.48 -23.68 13.03
C ARG A 282 -2.78 -23.24 12.32
N ILE A 283 -3.38 -22.15 12.79
CA ILE A 283 -4.60 -21.62 12.18
C ILE A 283 -4.34 -21.23 10.72
N GLN A 284 -3.15 -20.81 10.40
CA GLN A 284 -2.76 -20.33 9.09
C GLN A 284 -2.31 -21.43 8.15
N GLN A 285 -1.68 -22.48 8.64
CA GLN A 285 -1.48 -23.69 7.86
C GLN A 285 -2.83 -24.30 7.43
N GLN A 286 -3.85 -24.19 8.27
CA GLN A 286 -5.21 -24.61 7.91
C GLN A 286 -5.85 -23.68 6.87
N LEU A 287 -5.65 -22.36 6.97
CA LEU A 287 -6.11 -21.38 5.97
C LEU A 287 -5.37 -21.53 4.64
N ALA A 288 -4.05 -21.74 4.66
CA ALA A 288 -3.26 -21.98 3.47
C ALA A 288 -3.62 -23.29 2.76
N ALA A 289 -3.90 -24.36 3.51
CA ALA A 289 -4.37 -25.63 2.99
C ALA A 289 -5.76 -25.51 2.33
N TYR A 290 -6.63 -24.68 2.88
CA TYR A 290 -7.96 -24.40 2.32
C TYR A 290 -7.85 -23.61 0.99
N HIS A 291 -6.92 -22.66 0.90
CA HIS A 291 -6.64 -21.91 -0.34
C HIS A 291 -5.95 -22.74 -1.43
N ALA A 292 -5.19 -23.78 -1.05
CA ALA A 292 -4.53 -24.67 -1.99
C ALA A 292 -5.48 -25.66 -2.70
N GLN A 293 -6.72 -25.82 -2.23
CA GLN A 293 -7.71 -26.75 -2.78
C GLN A 293 -8.56 -26.19 -3.92
N GLY A 294 -8.22 -25.04 -4.48
CA GLY A 294 -8.64 -24.45 -5.76
C GLY A 294 -10.10 -24.61 -6.15
N LYS A 295 -10.86 -23.51 -6.23
CA LYS A 295 -12.00 -23.37 -7.15
C LYS A 295 -11.95 -22.00 -7.85
N ASP A 296 -11.98 -22.08 -9.17
CA ASP A 296 -12.02 -20.97 -10.12
C ASP A 296 -13.46 -20.43 -10.27
N ASP A 297 -13.92 -19.58 -9.33
CA ASP A 297 -15.04 -18.68 -9.58
C ASP A 297 -14.85 -17.40 -8.74
N TYR A 298 -14.27 -16.38 -9.40
CA TYR A 298 -13.38 -15.42 -8.73
C TYR A 298 -14.05 -14.16 -8.15
N ALA A 299 -15.35 -13.96 -8.30
CA ALA A 299 -16.03 -12.79 -7.74
C ALA A 299 -16.99 -13.13 -6.58
N GLU A 300 -17.75 -14.20 -6.68
CA GLU A 300 -18.66 -14.66 -5.62
C GLU A 300 -17.93 -15.49 -4.56
N GLY A 301 -17.04 -16.39 -4.97
CA GLY A 301 -16.29 -17.26 -4.07
C GLY A 301 -15.31 -16.54 -3.13
N TYR A 302 -14.82 -15.34 -3.48
CA TYR A 302 -13.92 -14.57 -2.62
C TYR A 302 -14.64 -13.95 -1.41
N SER A 303 -15.82 -13.37 -1.65
CA SER A 303 -16.65 -12.80 -0.57
C SER A 303 -17.13 -13.89 0.40
N GLU A 304 -17.55 -15.04 -0.13
CA GLU A 304 -17.99 -16.19 0.66
C GLU A 304 -16.83 -16.89 1.38
N GLY A 305 -15.68 -17.06 0.73
CA GLY A 305 -14.50 -17.67 1.32
C GLY A 305 -13.91 -16.85 2.47
N MET A 306 -13.84 -15.52 2.34
CA MET A 306 -13.40 -14.63 3.42
C MET A 306 -14.41 -14.60 4.58
N ALA A 307 -15.70 -14.62 4.29
CA ALA A 307 -16.74 -14.69 5.29
C ALA A 307 -16.74 -16.05 6.02
N ALA A 308 -16.48 -17.15 5.30
CA ALA A 308 -16.34 -18.48 5.86
C ALA A 308 -15.11 -18.61 6.76
N ALA A 309 -13.94 -18.18 6.29
CA ALA A 309 -12.70 -18.19 7.08
C ALA A 309 -12.81 -17.33 8.35
N ARG A 310 -13.47 -16.17 8.27
CA ARG A 310 -13.75 -15.32 9.43
C ARG A 310 -14.67 -16.03 10.43
N ARG A 311 -15.72 -16.71 9.96
CA ARG A 311 -16.63 -17.48 10.82
C ARG A 311 -15.90 -18.60 11.55
N ASP A 312 -15.04 -19.34 10.84
CA ASP A 312 -14.29 -20.46 11.43
C ASP A 312 -13.29 -20.01 12.49
N ILE A 313 -12.60 -18.86 12.25
CA ILE A 313 -11.70 -18.27 13.25
C ILE A 313 -12.47 -17.88 14.51
N LEU A 314 -13.60 -17.19 14.37
CA LEU A 314 -14.41 -16.75 15.51
C LEU A 314 -14.98 -17.94 16.29
N ARG A 315 -15.41 -18.98 15.59
CA ARG A 315 -15.90 -20.23 16.17
C ARG A 315 -14.80 -20.97 16.94
N ASN A 316 -13.60 -21.06 16.39
CA ASN A 316 -12.46 -21.70 17.05
C ASN A 316 -12.01 -20.95 18.30
N LEU A 317 -11.99 -19.62 18.28
CA LEU A 317 -11.69 -18.80 19.46
C LEU A 317 -12.70 -19.03 20.59
N TYR A 318 -13.98 -19.16 20.24
CA TYR A 318 -15.05 -19.45 21.19
C TYR A 318 -14.96 -20.87 21.74
N ASN A 319 -14.90 -21.90 20.86
CA ASN A 319 -14.91 -23.31 21.23
C ASN A 319 -13.66 -23.74 22.01
N SER A 320 -12.52 -23.06 21.79
CA SER A 320 -11.30 -23.32 22.57
C SER A 320 -11.30 -22.66 23.95
N GLY A 321 -12.36 -21.93 24.31
CA GLY A 321 -12.49 -21.22 25.59
C GLY A 321 -11.55 -20.00 25.73
N ARG A 322 -10.93 -19.56 24.65
CA ARG A 322 -9.94 -18.47 24.66
C ARG A 322 -10.56 -17.09 24.62
N MET A 323 -11.75 -16.97 24.05
CA MET A 323 -12.55 -15.76 24.08
C MET A 323 -14.00 -16.11 24.42
N SER A 324 -14.55 -15.39 25.39
CA SER A 324 -15.98 -15.44 25.70
C SER A 324 -16.80 -14.74 24.61
N SER A 325 -18.10 -15.03 24.54
CA SER A 325 -19.03 -14.32 23.64
C SER A 325 -18.93 -12.80 23.79
N LYS A 326 -18.76 -12.30 25.02
CA LYS A 326 -18.64 -10.89 25.34
C LYS A 326 -17.36 -10.27 24.75
N GLU A 327 -16.25 -10.98 24.83
CA GLU A 327 -14.97 -10.56 24.27
C GLU A 327 -14.99 -10.61 22.75
N LEU A 328 -15.61 -11.62 22.12
CA LEU A 328 -15.81 -11.71 20.68
C LEU A 328 -16.66 -10.54 20.17
N LEU A 329 -17.79 -10.25 20.81
CA LEU A 329 -18.65 -9.13 20.46
C LEU A 329 -17.91 -7.80 20.54
N SER A 330 -17.12 -7.58 21.62
CA SER A 330 -16.39 -6.31 21.83
C SER A 330 -15.16 -6.19 20.94
N THR A 331 -14.40 -7.27 20.74
CA THR A 331 -13.12 -7.24 19.99
C THR A 331 -13.34 -7.20 18.49
N PHE A 332 -14.38 -7.88 18.01
CA PHE A 332 -14.71 -7.94 16.58
C PHE A 332 -15.89 -7.08 16.17
N GLU A 333 -16.43 -6.28 17.12
CA GLU A 333 -17.58 -5.37 16.92
C GLU A 333 -18.77 -6.07 16.24
N LEU A 334 -19.06 -7.29 16.67
CA LEU A 334 -20.16 -8.09 16.12
C LEU A 334 -21.49 -7.71 16.77
N ALA A 335 -22.57 -7.73 16.00
CA ALA A 335 -23.88 -7.72 16.59
C ALA A 335 -24.17 -9.09 17.25
N PRO A 336 -24.94 -9.15 18.36
CA PRO A 336 -25.26 -10.41 19.03
C PRO A 336 -25.87 -11.46 18.11
N GLU A 337 -26.71 -11.04 17.17
CA GLU A 337 -27.31 -11.87 16.12
C GLU A 337 -26.28 -12.47 15.17
N ASP A 338 -25.28 -11.71 14.75
CA ASP A 338 -24.21 -12.18 13.85
C ASP A 338 -23.34 -13.23 14.53
N LEU A 339 -23.01 -13.03 15.81
CA LEU A 339 -22.25 -14.03 16.58
C LEU A 339 -23.06 -15.31 16.80
N ALA A 340 -24.36 -15.21 17.09
CA ALA A 340 -25.25 -16.36 17.21
C ALA A 340 -25.29 -17.18 15.91
N ASP A 341 -25.39 -16.53 14.76
CA ASP A 341 -25.38 -17.16 13.43
C ASP A 341 -24.05 -17.88 13.14
N ILE A 342 -22.92 -17.26 13.53
CA ILE A 342 -21.59 -17.85 13.41
C ILE A 342 -21.43 -19.11 14.26
N LEU A 343 -22.01 -19.13 15.45
CA LEU A 343 -21.86 -20.24 16.41
C LEU A 343 -22.87 -21.38 16.18
N MET A 344 -24.03 -21.12 15.54
CA MET A 344 -25.16 -22.06 15.46
C MET A 344 -25.28 -22.85 14.15
N ARG A 345 -24.64 -22.48 13.04
CA ARG A 345 -24.87 -23.07 11.70
C ARG A 345 -24.33 -24.48 11.43
N ASP A 346 -23.81 -25.20 12.45
CA ASP A 346 -23.38 -26.60 12.29
C ASP A 346 -24.24 -27.63 13.06
N LYS A 347 -25.49 -27.32 13.28
CA LYS A 347 -26.45 -28.31 13.88
C LYS A 347 -27.61 -28.67 12.94
N ALA A 348 -27.43 -28.51 11.62
CA ALA A 348 -28.39 -28.97 10.62
C ALA A 348 -27.71 -29.91 9.62
#